data_784fb26e6dba191254e85278db30d12b
#
_entry.id   784fb26e6dba191254e85278db30d12b
#
_cell.length_a   1.000
_cell.length_b   1.000
_cell.length_c   1.000
_cell.angle_alpha   90.00
_cell.angle_beta   90.00
_cell.angle_gamma   90.00
#
_symmetry.space_group_name_H-M   'P 1'
#
loop_
_entity.id
_entity.type
_entity.pdbx_description
1 polymer ?
#
loop_
_entity_poly.entity_id
_entity_poly.type
_entity_poly.pdbx_seq_one_letter_code
_entity_poly.pdbx_strand_id
1 'polypeptide(L)'
;MAKIKTIGILTSGGDAPGMNAAIRAVTRSAIYNGFTVKGIYRGYDGLINDEIKTFSTENVSGIIGTGGTMLKTARSKEFMTEEGRQKAFETIQKEEIDALVVIGGNGSLTGAMNFAREFDVCPEMIGKAWRSKWDEAKNARAE
;
A
#
# COMPACT_ATOMS: atom_id res chain seq x y z
N MET A 1 7.37 20.75 -1.22
CA MET A 1 6.72 19.41 -1.14
C MET A 1 6.07 19.06 -2.46
N ALA A 2 6.41 17.89 -2.98
CA ALA A 2 5.71 17.38 -4.17
C ALA A 2 4.23 17.12 -3.84
N LYS A 3 3.35 17.57 -4.70
CA LYS A 3 1.92 17.34 -4.53
C LYS A 3 1.58 15.88 -4.83
N ILE A 4 0.87 15.22 -3.93
CA ILE A 4 0.40 13.85 -4.14
C ILE A 4 -0.68 13.85 -5.23
N LYS A 5 -0.49 13.03 -6.27
CA LYS A 5 -1.43 12.86 -7.38
C LYS A 5 -1.89 11.43 -7.52
N THR A 6 -1.02 10.46 -7.28
CA THR A 6 -1.28 9.04 -7.47
C THR A 6 -1.03 8.27 -6.18
N ILE A 7 -2.02 7.49 -5.79
CA ILE A 7 -1.99 6.65 -4.60
C ILE A 7 -1.98 5.18 -5.03
N GLY A 8 -0.99 4.43 -4.55
CA GLY A 8 -0.96 2.98 -4.67
C GLY A 8 -1.63 2.35 -3.46
N ILE A 9 -2.40 1.30 -3.66
CA ILE A 9 -3.05 0.56 -2.57
C ILE A 9 -2.71 -0.92 -2.67
N LEU A 10 -2.27 -1.50 -1.58
CA LEU A 10 -2.01 -2.94 -1.49
C LEU A 10 -2.55 -3.53 -0.18
N THR A 11 -2.84 -4.80 -0.22
CA THR A 11 -3.15 -5.59 0.97
C THR A 11 -2.04 -6.61 1.18
N SER A 12 -1.67 -6.85 2.43
CA SER A 12 -0.56 -7.73 2.78
C SER A 12 -0.85 -8.47 4.07
N GLY A 13 -0.18 -9.61 4.26
CA GLY A 13 -0.40 -10.48 5.41
C GLY A 13 -1.52 -11.48 5.18
N GLY A 14 -2.20 -11.89 6.25
CA GLY A 14 -3.33 -12.80 6.16
C GLY A 14 -4.57 -12.12 5.60
N ASP A 15 -5.35 -12.88 4.86
CA ASP A 15 -6.63 -12.43 4.33
C ASP A 15 -7.62 -12.15 5.47
N ALA A 16 -8.32 -11.04 5.42
CA ALA A 16 -9.22 -10.61 6.50
C ALA A 16 -10.54 -10.06 5.95
N PRO A 17 -11.67 -10.29 6.64
CA PRO A 17 -12.99 -9.91 6.14
C PRO A 17 -13.19 -8.43 5.82
N GLY A 18 -12.48 -7.53 6.48
CA GLY A 18 -12.64 -6.09 6.28
C GLY A 18 -11.81 -5.48 5.16
N MET A 19 -10.96 -6.25 4.50
CA MET A 19 -10.00 -5.72 3.52
C MET A 19 -10.69 -5.13 2.29
N ASN A 20 -11.68 -5.79 1.73
CA ASN A 20 -12.42 -5.28 0.56
C ASN A 20 -13.17 -3.98 0.87
N ALA A 21 -13.77 -3.87 2.04
CA ALA A 21 -14.43 -2.63 2.47
C ALA A 21 -13.42 -1.47 2.57
N ALA A 22 -12.23 -1.74 3.10
CA ALA A 22 -11.16 -0.74 3.17
C ALA A 22 -10.65 -0.34 1.79
N ILE A 23 -10.42 -1.30 0.90
CA ILE A 23 -10.02 -1.03 -0.50
C ILE A 23 -11.03 -0.14 -1.19
N ARG A 24 -12.30 -0.46 -1.06
CA ARG A 24 -13.39 0.32 -1.67
C ARG A 24 -13.44 1.74 -1.11
N ALA A 25 -13.37 1.89 0.20
CA ALA A 25 -13.42 3.19 0.85
C ALA A 25 -12.27 4.09 0.43
N VAL A 26 -11.04 3.57 0.45
CA VAL A 26 -9.85 4.32 0.02
C VAL A 26 -9.95 4.71 -1.45
N THR A 27 -10.30 3.76 -2.32
CA THR A 27 -10.38 3.99 -3.77
C THR A 27 -11.41 5.07 -4.11
N ARG A 28 -12.62 4.95 -3.58
CA ARG A 28 -13.69 5.90 -3.87
C ARG A 28 -13.40 7.29 -3.30
N SER A 29 -12.90 7.34 -2.07
CA SER A 29 -12.53 8.61 -1.43
C SER A 29 -11.40 9.31 -2.18
N ALA A 30 -10.38 8.58 -2.59
CA ALA A 30 -9.26 9.13 -3.33
C ALA A 30 -9.69 9.67 -4.69
N ILE A 31 -10.49 8.91 -5.44
CA ILE A 31 -11.01 9.34 -6.75
C ILE A 31 -11.91 10.58 -6.60
N TYR A 32 -12.77 10.60 -5.59
CA TYR A 32 -13.61 11.75 -5.29
C TYR A 32 -12.80 13.02 -5.05
N ASN A 33 -11.63 12.87 -4.42
CA ASN A 33 -10.73 14.01 -4.13
C ASN A 33 -9.74 14.29 -5.28
N GLY A 34 -9.91 13.68 -6.43
CA GLY A 34 -9.12 13.97 -7.63
C GLY A 34 -7.80 13.19 -7.75
N PHE A 35 -7.59 12.19 -6.91
CA PHE A 35 -6.39 11.34 -7.01
C PHE A 35 -6.58 10.20 -8.00
N THR A 36 -5.48 9.79 -8.64
CA THR A 36 -5.41 8.54 -9.39
C THR A 36 -5.10 7.41 -8.40
N VAL A 37 -5.81 6.29 -8.51
CA VAL A 37 -5.61 5.13 -7.64
C VAL A 37 -5.08 3.95 -8.46
N LYS A 38 -3.99 3.37 -8.00
CA LYS A 38 -3.40 2.17 -8.59
C LYS A 38 -3.48 1.01 -7.60
N GLY A 39 -4.19 -0.05 -7.98
CA GLY A 39 -4.29 -1.27 -7.18
C GLY A 39 -3.09 -2.17 -7.44
N ILE A 40 -2.43 -2.61 -6.38
CA ILE A 40 -1.25 -3.46 -6.42
C ILE A 40 -1.68 -4.87 -5.99
N TYR A 41 -1.57 -5.84 -6.90
CA TYR A 41 -1.98 -7.21 -6.65
C TYR A 41 -0.89 -8.00 -5.94
N ARG A 42 -1.28 -8.92 -5.07
CA ARG A 42 -0.40 -9.81 -4.31
C ARG A 42 0.61 -9.07 -3.41
N GLY A 43 0.18 -7.95 -2.83
CA GLY A 43 0.97 -7.22 -1.83
C GLY A 43 2.32 -6.75 -2.35
N TYR A 44 3.36 -6.95 -1.54
CA TYR A 44 4.72 -6.52 -1.90
C TYR A 44 5.32 -7.27 -3.08
N ASP A 45 4.92 -8.53 -3.32
CA ASP A 45 5.34 -9.26 -4.52
C ASP A 45 4.84 -8.56 -5.79
N GLY A 46 3.60 -8.12 -5.79
CA GLY A 46 3.05 -7.36 -6.90
C GLY A 46 3.74 -6.01 -7.10
N LEU A 47 4.15 -5.38 -6.01
CA LEU A 47 4.92 -4.14 -6.08
C LEU A 47 6.30 -4.37 -6.72
N ILE A 48 6.97 -5.47 -6.37
CA ILE A 48 8.25 -5.84 -6.96
C ILE A 48 8.12 -6.21 -8.45
N ASN A 49 7.05 -6.94 -8.80
CA ASN A 49 6.85 -7.49 -10.13
C ASN A 49 5.97 -6.62 -11.04
N ASP A 50 5.61 -5.43 -10.61
CA ASP A 50 4.77 -4.48 -11.37
C ASP A 50 3.39 -5.04 -11.73
N GLU A 51 2.76 -5.76 -10.81
CA GLU A 51 1.40 -6.28 -10.97
C GLU A 51 0.38 -5.21 -10.54
N ILE A 52 0.28 -4.15 -11.32
CA ILE A 52 -0.45 -2.92 -10.95
C ILE A 52 -1.49 -2.59 -12.01
N LYS A 53 -2.67 -2.18 -11.54
CA LYS A 53 -3.76 -1.73 -12.40
C LYS A 53 -4.31 -0.40 -11.91
N THR A 54 -4.51 0.54 -12.82
CA THR A 54 -5.21 1.80 -12.50
C THR A 54 -6.69 1.52 -12.23
N PHE A 55 -7.18 1.94 -11.08
CA PHE A 55 -8.56 1.71 -10.65
C PHE A 55 -9.48 2.87 -10.99
N SER A 56 -10.71 2.51 -11.40
CA SER A 56 -11.85 3.38 -11.41
C SER A 56 -12.82 2.98 -10.29
N THR A 57 -13.87 3.76 -10.06
CA THR A 57 -14.91 3.40 -9.08
C THR A 57 -15.61 2.09 -9.42
N GLU A 58 -15.67 1.73 -10.70
CA GLU A 58 -16.26 0.47 -11.16
C GLU A 58 -15.49 -0.76 -10.69
N ASN A 59 -14.15 -0.66 -10.60
CA ASN A 59 -13.30 -1.78 -10.19
C ASN A 59 -13.59 -2.24 -8.75
N VAL A 60 -14.08 -1.36 -7.91
CA VAL A 60 -14.40 -1.64 -6.51
C VAL A 60 -15.91 -1.73 -6.26
N SER A 61 -16.72 -1.69 -7.31
CA SER A 61 -18.17 -1.83 -7.22
C SER A 61 -18.53 -3.24 -6.75
N GLY A 62 -19.43 -3.33 -5.77
CA GLY A 62 -19.95 -4.61 -5.30
C GLY A 62 -19.03 -5.44 -4.43
N ILE A 63 -17.81 -4.98 -4.11
CA ILE A 63 -16.87 -5.78 -3.32
C ILE A 63 -17.12 -5.71 -1.81
N ILE A 64 -17.92 -4.77 -1.33
CA ILE A 64 -18.15 -4.54 0.10
C ILE A 64 -18.75 -5.78 0.81
N GLY A 65 -19.59 -6.52 0.12
CA GLY A 65 -20.21 -7.74 0.62
C GLY A 65 -19.39 -9.01 0.43
N THR A 66 -18.20 -8.91 -0.17
CA THR A 66 -17.32 -10.03 -0.45
C THR A 66 -16.22 -10.08 0.60
N GLY A 67 -16.04 -11.23 1.24
CA GLY A 67 -14.97 -11.43 2.22
C GLY A 67 -13.58 -11.44 1.57
N GLY A 68 -12.56 -11.21 2.39
CA GLY A 68 -11.17 -11.26 1.94
C GLY A 68 -10.70 -10.00 1.23
N THR A 69 -9.81 -10.17 0.27
CA THR A 69 -9.24 -9.07 -0.51
C THR A 69 -9.26 -9.35 -2.02
N MET A 70 -9.79 -8.43 -2.79
CA MET A 70 -9.74 -8.50 -4.26
C MET A 70 -8.32 -8.33 -4.82
N LEU A 71 -7.46 -7.63 -4.07
CA LEU A 71 -6.06 -7.41 -4.46
C LEU A 71 -5.17 -8.61 -4.14
N LYS A 72 -5.69 -9.56 -3.36
CA LYS A 72 -4.95 -10.73 -2.89
C LYS A 72 -3.74 -10.36 -2.04
N THR A 73 -3.16 -11.33 -1.41
CA THR A 73 -1.95 -11.19 -0.60
C THR A 73 -0.95 -12.27 -1.00
N ALA A 74 0.31 -12.00 -0.76
CA ALA A 74 1.37 -12.99 -0.86
C ALA A 74 2.42 -12.70 0.21
N ARG A 75 3.09 -13.75 0.67
CA ARG A 75 4.26 -13.58 1.53
C ARG A 75 5.46 -13.30 0.64
N SER A 76 6.02 -12.11 0.77
CA SER A 76 7.18 -11.71 -0.05
C SER A 76 8.47 -11.88 0.73
N LYS A 77 9.21 -12.92 0.40
CA LYS A 77 10.58 -13.10 0.91
C LYS A 77 11.53 -12.10 0.27
N GLU A 78 11.30 -11.78 -0.99
CA GLU A 78 12.14 -10.85 -1.75
C GLU A 78 12.07 -9.44 -1.18
N PHE A 79 10.92 -9.00 -0.70
CA PHE A 79 10.77 -7.68 -0.06
C PHE A 79 11.54 -7.56 1.27
N MET A 80 11.91 -8.68 1.87
CA MET A 80 12.76 -8.70 3.07
C MET A 80 14.23 -8.38 2.76
N THR A 81 14.62 -8.36 1.49
CA THR A 81 15.98 -8.04 1.04
C THR A 81 16.07 -6.60 0.53
N GLU A 82 17.26 -6.01 0.58
CA GLU A 82 17.50 -4.68 0.02
C GLU A 82 17.25 -4.65 -1.49
N GLU A 83 17.65 -5.71 -2.20
CA GLU A 83 17.44 -5.83 -3.65
C GLU A 83 15.94 -5.83 -4.01
N GLY A 84 15.13 -6.58 -3.26
CA GLY A 84 13.68 -6.61 -3.46
C GLY A 84 13.04 -5.25 -3.20
N ARG A 85 13.44 -4.57 -2.13
CA ARG A 85 12.94 -3.23 -1.84
C ARG A 85 13.38 -2.21 -2.89
N GLN A 86 14.60 -2.34 -3.42
CA GLN A 86 15.06 -1.50 -4.52
C GLN A 86 14.20 -1.68 -5.79
N LYS A 87 13.85 -2.91 -6.13
CA LYS A 87 12.94 -3.20 -7.24
C LYS A 87 11.54 -2.61 -7.00
N ALA A 88 11.04 -2.72 -5.78
CA ALA A 88 9.76 -2.13 -5.41
C ALA A 88 9.78 -0.59 -5.58
N PHE A 89 10.86 0.04 -5.18
CA PHE A 89 11.04 1.49 -5.34
C PHE A 89 11.09 1.89 -6.81
N GLU A 90 11.79 1.13 -7.64
CA GLU A 90 11.84 1.35 -9.09
C GLU A 90 10.44 1.25 -9.71
N THR A 91 9.63 0.29 -9.27
CA THR A 91 8.23 0.16 -9.70
C THR A 91 7.41 1.39 -9.29
N ILE A 92 7.58 1.87 -8.06
CA ILE A 92 6.91 3.09 -7.59
C ILE A 92 7.27 4.28 -8.45
N GLN A 93 8.53 4.45 -8.82
CA GLN A 93 8.97 5.51 -9.71
C GLN A 93 8.40 5.37 -11.12
N LYS A 94 8.45 4.17 -11.68
CA LYS A 94 7.90 3.86 -13.01
C LYS A 94 6.40 4.13 -13.10
N GLU A 95 5.64 3.71 -12.08
CA GLU A 95 4.20 3.90 -12.02
C GLU A 95 3.78 5.28 -11.48
N GLU A 96 4.74 6.12 -11.16
CA GLU A 96 4.52 7.48 -10.65
C GLU A 96 3.65 7.52 -9.38
N ILE A 97 3.82 6.53 -8.50
CA ILE A 97 3.09 6.45 -7.24
C ILE A 97 3.71 7.41 -6.22
N ASP A 98 2.92 8.34 -5.71
CA ASP A 98 3.37 9.38 -4.76
C ASP A 98 3.18 8.95 -3.31
N ALA A 99 2.18 8.13 -3.03
CA ALA A 99 1.88 7.64 -1.70
C ALA A 99 1.39 6.20 -1.77
N LEU A 100 1.66 5.45 -0.72
CA LEU A 100 1.29 4.03 -0.64
C LEU A 100 0.38 3.79 0.55
N VAL A 101 -0.79 3.21 0.31
CA VAL A 101 -1.72 2.77 1.36
C VAL A 101 -1.54 1.28 1.55
N VAL A 102 -1.13 0.87 2.74
CA VAL A 102 -0.89 -0.52 3.09
C VAL A 102 -1.94 -0.99 4.09
N ILE A 103 -2.72 -1.98 3.70
CA ILE A 103 -3.74 -2.60 4.54
C ILE A 103 -3.25 -3.98 4.96
N GLY A 104 -3.04 -4.18 6.25
CA GLY A 104 -2.53 -5.47 6.73
C GLY A 104 -2.21 -5.47 8.21
N GLY A 105 -1.51 -6.51 8.64
CA GLY A 105 -1.12 -6.72 10.02
C GLY A 105 0.23 -6.08 10.36
N ASN A 106 0.71 -6.37 11.58
CA ASN A 106 1.93 -5.75 12.13
C ASN A 106 3.18 -5.95 11.26
N GLY A 107 3.38 -7.15 10.71
CA GLY A 107 4.52 -7.42 9.84
C GLY A 107 4.49 -6.60 8.56
N SER A 108 3.32 -6.47 7.96
CA SER A 108 3.11 -5.68 6.75
C SER A 108 3.36 -4.20 6.99
N LEU A 109 2.89 -3.69 8.13
CA LEU A 109 3.08 -2.29 8.51
C LEU A 109 4.55 -1.99 8.86
N THR A 110 5.23 -2.92 9.51
CA THR A 110 6.67 -2.81 9.78
C THR A 110 7.47 -2.77 8.47
N GLY A 111 7.12 -3.62 7.52
CA GLY A 111 7.73 -3.60 6.18
C GLY A 111 7.52 -2.28 5.46
N ALA A 112 6.30 -1.75 5.51
CA ALA A 112 5.99 -0.44 4.91
C ALA A 112 6.80 0.68 5.53
N MET A 113 6.96 0.68 6.85
CA MET A 113 7.75 1.69 7.56
C MET A 113 9.23 1.64 7.21
N ASN A 114 9.79 0.45 7.16
CA ASN A 114 11.19 0.27 6.76
C ASN A 114 11.41 0.75 5.32
N PHE A 115 10.50 0.41 4.42
CA PHE A 115 10.53 0.85 3.04
C PHE A 115 10.43 2.37 2.92
N ALA A 116 9.49 2.99 3.63
CA ALA A 116 9.34 4.44 3.65
C ALA A 116 10.60 5.15 4.17
N ARG A 117 11.23 4.56 5.17
CA ARG A 117 12.47 5.10 5.76
C ARG A 117 13.64 5.04 4.79
N GLU A 118 13.78 3.94 4.05
CA GLU A 118 14.86 3.76 3.08
C GLU A 118 14.72 4.66 1.85
N PHE A 119 13.51 4.86 1.35
CA PHE A 119 13.25 5.45 0.04
C PHE A 119 12.44 6.74 0.05
N ASP A 120 12.14 7.27 1.22
CA ASP A 120 11.37 8.52 1.38
C ASP A 120 9.98 8.48 0.69
N VAL A 121 9.33 7.33 0.77
CA VAL A 121 7.94 7.16 0.32
C VAL A 121 7.01 7.51 1.47
N CYS A 122 5.90 8.19 1.21
CA CYS A 122 4.90 8.51 2.22
C CYS A 122 3.91 7.34 2.36
N PRO A 123 4.00 6.49 3.40
CA PRO A 123 3.04 5.43 3.60
C PRO A 123 1.86 5.91 4.44
N GLU A 124 0.67 5.64 3.94
CA GLU A 124 -0.55 5.71 4.73
C GLU A 124 -0.93 4.29 5.13
N MET A 125 -1.00 4.04 6.42
CA MET A 125 -1.20 2.69 6.94
C MET A 125 -2.55 2.55 7.62
N ILE A 126 -3.27 1.50 7.27
CA ILE A 126 -4.53 1.12 7.89
C ILE A 126 -4.34 -0.20 8.64
N GLY A 127 -4.42 -0.13 9.97
CA GLY A 127 -4.26 -1.31 10.83
C GLY A 127 -4.24 -0.94 12.31
N LYS A 128 -4.23 -1.93 13.17
CA LYS A 128 -4.42 -1.75 14.62
C LYS A 128 -3.30 -0.96 15.34
N ALA A 129 -2.09 -0.95 14.83
CA ALA A 129 -0.93 -0.38 15.52
C ALA A 129 -0.21 0.72 14.72
N TRP A 130 -0.88 1.28 13.73
CA TRP A 130 -0.22 2.19 12.79
C TRP A 130 0.30 3.47 13.45
N ARG A 131 -0.45 4.05 14.37
CA ARG A 131 -0.14 5.36 14.96
C ARG A 131 1.17 5.34 15.75
N SER A 132 1.33 4.37 16.65
CA SER A 132 2.55 4.26 17.44
C SER A 132 3.79 4.05 16.59
N LYS A 133 3.68 3.18 15.58
CA LYS A 133 4.79 2.91 14.65
C LYS A 133 5.12 4.12 13.77
N TRP A 134 4.12 4.90 13.38
CA TRP A 134 4.34 6.14 12.64
C TRP A 134 5.10 7.17 13.47
N ASP A 135 4.71 7.33 14.73
CA ASP A 135 5.36 8.25 15.65
C ASP A 135 6.81 7.83 15.94
N GLU A 136 7.06 6.53 16.13
CA GLU A 136 8.41 5.97 16.25
C GLU A 136 9.28 6.30 15.02
N ALA A 137 8.73 6.11 13.83
CA ALA A 137 9.45 6.38 12.58
C ALA A 137 9.75 7.86 12.38
N LYS A 138 8.81 8.73 12.75
CA LYS A 138 9.04 10.19 12.73
C LYS A 138 10.15 10.60 13.68
N ASN A 139 10.13 10.06 14.90
CA ASN A 139 11.14 10.37 15.90
C ASN A 139 12.54 9.91 15.45
N ALA A 140 12.63 8.72 14.85
CA ALA A 140 13.87 8.20 14.29
C ALA A 140 14.43 9.05 13.15
N ARG A 141 13.57 9.75 12.38
CA ARG A 141 14.00 10.68 11.33
C ARG A 141 14.46 12.02 11.87
N ALA A 142 13.97 12.42 13.06
CA ALA A 142 14.34 13.68 13.70
C ALA A 142 15.70 13.60 14.40
N GLU A 143 16.20 12.41 14.65
CA GLU A 143 17.54 12.15 15.19
C GLU A 143 18.58 12.06 14.08
#